data_40f93f48ec536e248789b87f02d0f228
#
_entry.id   40f93f48ec536e248789b87f02d0f228
#
_cell.length_a   1.000
_cell.length_b   1.000
_cell.length_c   1.000
_cell.angle_alpha   90.00
_cell.angle_beta   90.00
_cell.angle_gamma   90.00
#
_symmetry.space_group_name_H-M   'P 1'
#
loop_
_entity.id
_entity.type
_entity.pdbx_description
1 polymer ?
#
loop_
_entity_poly.entity_id
_entity_poly.type
_entity_poly.pdbx_seq_one_letter_code
_entity_poly.pdbx_strand_id
1 'polypeptide(L)'
;MRTGGQTTVIRRVLERRAQQPPAIQDDTSSTIAVMLRCLPPPRALLAISDPMLCSHIQSRVAPDMLDFEVAADDADAIALFRREFRPVVVTDSLEIIRGLRAAQGDRAPFILYIAELDEGSEREVGLVAGADDCIGRRSPENELRARVGAARRIAELEAVLRIALIENRKLSTTDDLTRVASRRFFSKHFPREVERAARYGRALSLILCDIDFFKNVNDTAGHAGGDQVLVQFGARLQQFLRRGIDWVARIGGEEFAVVLPETPYEQALDAARRLRTGIGGKPFNIQNKQVEITASFGLCGLDRVPAGERKIPEHMLKVADEALYQSKHAGRNRVTATKLTDDAR
;
A
#
# COMPACT_ATOMS: atom_id res chain seq x y z
N MET A 1 18.75 -4.25 -9.09
CA MET A 1 18.23 -5.34 -8.25
C MET A 1 18.98 -5.45 -6.92
N ARG A 2 18.88 -4.48 -6.00
CA ARG A 2 19.45 -4.58 -4.62
C ARG A 2 18.65 -3.75 -3.60
N THR A 3 17.33 -3.68 -3.74
CA THR A 3 16.42 -3.09 -2.72
C THR A 3 15.98 -4.11 -1.66
N GLY A 4 16.43 -5.36 -1.78
CA GLY A 4 16.03 -6.45 -0.87
C GLY A 4 16.72 -6.47 0.50
N GLY A 5 17.86 -5.82 0.66
CA GLY A 5 18.65 -5.95 1.90
C GLY A 5 18.09 -5.20 3.10
N GLN A 6 17.62 -3.99 2.92
CA GLN A 6 17.08 -3.15 4.01
C GLN A 6 15.77 -3.71 4.56
N THR A 7 14.88 -4.17 3.68
CA THR A 7 13.61 -4.78 4.07
C THR A 7 13.81 -6.08 4.86
N THR A 8 14.87 -6.83 4.55
CA THR A 8 15.16 -8.14 5.17
C THR A 8 15.64 -8.03 6.62
N VAL A 9 16.47 -7.02 6.94
CA VAL A 9 17.00 -6.84 8.32
C VAL A 9 15.89 -6.38 9.26
N ILE A 10 15.09 -5.40 8.84
CA ILE A 10 13.96 -4.90 9.63
C ILE A 10 12.88 -5.98 9.79
N ARG A 11 12.62 -6.75 8.74
CA ARG A 11 11.70 -7.89 8.78
C ARG A 11 12.14 -8.94 9.81
N ARG A 12 13.44 -9.28 9.90
CA ARG A 12 13.98 -10.20 10.92
C ARG A 12 13.83 -9.67 12.36
N VAL A 13 14.00 -8.36 12.57
CA VAL A 13 13.79 -7.74 13.90
C VAL A 13 12.31 -7.81 14.30
N LEU A 14 11.40 -7.55 13.36
CA LEU A 14 9.95 -7.62 13.59
C LEU A 14 9.47 -9.09 13.78
N GLU A 15 10.01 -10.03 13.01
CA GLU A 15 9.69 -11.45 13.11
C GLU A 15 10.16 -12.05 14.45
N ARG A 16 11.32 -11.66 14.98
CA ARG A 16 11.80 -12.07 16.32
C ARG A 16 10.90 -11.55 17.44
N ARG A 17 10.29 -10.37 17.29
CA ARG A 17 9.34 -9.83 18.28
C ARG A 17 7.96 -10.50 18.22
N ALA A 18 7.53 -10.96 17.06
CA ALA A 18 6.26 -11.68 16.91
C ALA A 18 6.26 -13.05 17.60
N GLN A 19 7.42 -13.58 17.95
CA GLN A 19 7.59 -14.87 18.64
C GLN A 19 7.67 -14.76 20.18
N GLN A 20 7.70 -13.54 20.74
CA GLN A 20 7.64 -13.32 22.20
C GLN A 20 6.25 -12.81 22.61
N PRO A 21 5.62 -13.36 23.66
CA PRO A 21 4.35 -12.83 24.16
C PRO A 21 4.56 -11.40 24.68
N PRO A 22 3.63 -10.46 24.44
CA PRO A 22 3.80 -9.08 24.82
C PRO A 22 3.68 -8.89 26.32
N ALA A 23 4.77 -8.53 26.98
CA ALA A 23 4.69 -7.68 28.14
C ALA A 23 4.42 -6.26 27.60
N ILE A 24 3.18 -5.79 27.77
CA ILE A 24 2.76 -4.45 27.41
C ILE A 24 3.46 -3.47 28.35
N GLN A 25 4.56 -2.88 27.88
CA GLN A 25 5.07 -1.61 28.37
C GLN A 25 5.30 -0.73 27.15
N ASP A 26 4.65 0.44 27.18
CA ASP A 26 4.75 1.52 26.18
C ASP A 26 6.20 1.96 26.00
N ASP A 27 6.89 1.38 25.01
CA ASP A 27 8.20 1.86 24.61
C ASP A 27 8.35 1.89 23.08
N THR A 28 7.44 2.62 22.44
CA THR A 28 7.55 2.98 21.03
C THR A 28 8.84 3.74 20.74
N SER A 29 9.30 4.56 21.68
CA SER A 29 10.56 5.32 21.58
C SER A 29 11.77 4.38 21.52
N SER A 30 11.82 3.32 22.33
CA SER A 30 12.92 2.34 22.32
C SER A 30 12.94 1.52 21.03
N THR A 31 11.77 1.23 20.47
CA THR A 31 11.65 0.48 19.20
C THR A 31 12.18 1.26 18.01
N ILE A 32 11.83 2.54 17.92
CA ILE A 32 12.32 3.45 16.87
C ILE A 32 13.84 3.62 16.99
N ALA A 33 14.36 3.83 18.20
CA ALA A 33 15.79 3.98 18.45
C ALA A 33 16.59 2.72 18.05
N VAL A 34 16.07 1.52 18.31
CA VAL A 34 16.69 0.25 17.88
C VAL A 34 16.63 0.12 16.35
N MET A 35 15.52 0.46 15.72
CA MET A 35 15.40 0.43 14.26
C MET A 35 16.38 1.38 13.59
N LEU A 36 16.53 2.60 14.09
CA LEU A 36 17.46 3.61 13.56
C LEU A 36 18.93 3.13 13.65
N ARG A 37 19.31 2.43 14.71
CA ARG A 37 20.68 1.89 14.87
C ARG A 37 21.00 0.72 13.94
N CYS A 38 20.00 0.05 13.41
CA CYS A 38 20.17 -1.10 12.52
C CYS A 38 20.09 -0.74 11.03
N LEU A 39 19.79 0.52 10.71
CA LEU A 39 19.75 0.97 9.32
C LEU A 39 21.18 1.24 8.83
N PRO A 40 21.56 0.79 7.62
CA PRO A 40 22.78 1.26 6.98
C PRO A 40 22.68 2.77 6.72
N PRO A 41 23.83 3.47 6.57
CA PRO A 41 23.84 4.88 6.21
C PRO A 41 22.92 5.14 5.00
N PRO A 42 22.08 6.18 5.03
CA PRO A 42 21.23 6.51 3.89
C PRO A 42 22.10 6.85 2.67
N ARG A 43 21.70 6.36 1.49
CA ARG A 43 22.36 6.75 0.25
C ARG A 43 22.05 8.21 -0.04
N ALA A 44 23.06 8.97 -0.40
CA ALA A 44 22.97 10.39 -0.70
C ALA A 44 23.56 10.71 -2.07
N LEU A 45 23.07 11.75 -2.72
CA LEU A 45 23.64 12.30 -3.93
C LEU A 45 24.48 13.53 -3.57
N LEU A 46 25.73 13.54 -4.05
CA LEU A 46 26.62 14.68 -3.92
C LEU A 46 26.87 15.25 -5.32
N ALA A 47 26.33 16.43 -5.54
CA ALA A 47 26.39 17.13 -6.84
C ALA A 47 26.95 18.53 -6.62
N ILE A 48 28.26 18.61 -6.54
CA ILE A 48 29.04 19.83 -6.24
C ILE A 48 30.05 20.05 -7.34
N SER A 49 30.09 21.25 -7.89
CA SER A 49 30.95 21.61 -9.02
C SER A 49 32.44 21.66 -8.65
N ASP A 50 32.80 21.89 -7.38
CA ASP A 50 34.18 21.87 -6.91
C ASP A 50 34.63 20.47 -6.44
N PRO A 51 35.56 19.79 -7.14
CA PRO A 51 36.03 18.47 -6.77
C PRO A 51 36.74 18.43 -5.40
N MET A 52 37.39 19.52 -5.00
CA MET A 52 38.07 19.60 -3.70
C MET A 52 37.05 19.62 -2.55
N LEU A 53 35.98 20.42 -2.67
CA LEU A 53 34.90 20.45 -1.71
C LEU A 53 34.13 19.12 -1.69
N CYS A 54 33.89 18.53 -2.85
CA CYS A 54 33.28 17.21 -2.97
C CYS A 54 34.06 16.14 -2.20
N SER A 55 35.38 16.05 -2.45
CA SER A 55 36.27 15.12 -1.74
C SER A 55 36.36 15.40 -0.23
N HIS A 56 36.32 16.67 0.17
CA HIS A 56 36.34 17.07 1.58
C HIS A 56 35.06 16.60 2.30
N ILE A 57 33.90 16.78 1.69
CA ILE A 57 32.62 16.32 2.27
C ILE A 57 32.62 14.81 2.45
N GLN A 58 33.03 14.06 1.43
CA GLN A 58 33.06 12.60 1.50
C GLN A 58 34.01 12.07 2.57
N SER A 59 35.24 12.61 2.62
CA SER A 59 36.30 12.03 3.43
C SER A 59 36.37 12.57 4.86
N ARG A 60 35.94 13.80 5.10
CA ARG A 60 36.11 14.46 6.39
C ARG A 60 34.83 14.86 7.09
N VAL A 61 33.85 15.34 6.34
CA VAL A 61 32.61 15.85 6.94
C VAL A 61 31.67 14.72 7.33
N ALA A 62 31.50 13.75 6.47
CA ALA A 62 30.47 12.74 6.65
C ALA A 62 30.88 11.31 6.28
N PRO A 63 32.11 10.83 6.60
CA PRO A 63 32.59 9.52 6.13
C PRO A 63 31.70 8.35 6.57
N ASP A 64 31.06 8.45 7.74
CA ASP A 64 30.24 7.41 8.33
C ASP A 64 28.73 7.78 8.40
N MET A 65 28.36 8.96 7.90
CA MET A 65 27.00 9.46 8.04
C MET A 65 26.10 9.11 6.88
N LEU A 66 26.63 9.18 5.65
CA LEU A 66 25.90 9.00 4.40
C LEU A 66 26.75 8.18 3.42
N ASP A 67 26.08 7.35 2.63
CA ASP A 67 26.70 6.63 1.50
C ASP A 67 26.53 7.50 0.24
N PHE A 68 27.58 8.27 -0.08
CA PHE A 68 27.53 9.25 -1.16
C PHE A 68 27.79 8.62 -2.53
N GLU A 69 26.90 8.89 -3.47
CA GLU A 69 27.15 8.77 -4.91
C GLU A 69 27.40 10.18 -5.48
N VAL A 70 28.51 10.33 -6.19
CA VAL A 70 28.92 11.64 -6.74
C VAL A 70 28.41 11.74 -8.16
N ALA A 71 27.74 12.85 -8.48
CA ALA A 71 27.35 13.17 -9.85
C ALA A 71 28.50 13.88 -10.59
N ALA A 72 28.65 13.59 -11.86
CA ALA A 72 29.66 14.22 -12.71
C ALA A 72 29.29 15.66 -13.11
N ASP A 73 28.00 15.91 -13.29
CA ASP A 73 27.41 17.21 -13.62
C ASP A 73 25.92 17.24 -13.24
N ASP A 74 25.25 18.36 -13.53
CA ASP A 74 23.82 18.57 -13.22
C ASP A 74 22.91 17.58 -13.94
N ALA A 75 23.23 17.25 -15.20
CA ALA A 75 22.43 16.30 -15.98
C ALA A 75 22.56 14.87 -15.42
N ASP A 76 23.77 14.47 -15.05
CA ASP A 76 24.04 13.19 -14.38
C ASP A 76 23.35 13.12 -13.01
N ALA A 77 23.37 14.20 -12.22
CA ALA A 77 22.67 14.28 -10.95
C ALA A 77 21.17 13.99 -11.09
N ILE A 78 20.52 14.61 -12.07
CA ILE A 78 19.10 14.39 -12.35
C ILE A 78 18.85 12.95 -12.85
N ALA A 79 19.75 12.42 -13.70
CA ALA A 79 19.64 11.05 -14.21
C ALA A 79 19.81 10.00 -13.09
N LEU A 80 20.79 10.18 -12.21
CA LEU A 80 21.02 9.34 -11.06
C LEU A 80 19.83 9.33 -10.10
N PHE A 81 19.27 10.49 -9.82
CA PHE A 81 18.09 10.62 -8.97
C PHE A 81 16.84 9.94 -9.58
N ARG A 82 16.62 10.08 -10.88
CA ARG A 82 15.51 9.40 -11.59
C ARG A 82 15.68 7.88 -11.63
N ARG A 83 16.90 7.39 -11.73
CA ARG A 83 17.21 5.95 -11.73
C ARG A 83 16.93 5.32 -10.37
N GLU A 84 17.30 6.00 -9.30
CA GLU A 84 17.09 5.54 -7.94
C GLU A 84 16.96 6.73 -6.97
N PHE A 85 15.93 6.73 -6.14
CA PHE A 85 15.69 7.79 -5.17
C PHE A 85 16.83 7.90 -4.15
N ARG A 86 17.33 9.11 -3.94
CA ARG A 86 18.29 9.47 -2.90
C ARG A 86 17.62 10.36 -1.87
N PRO A 87 17.48 9.91 -0.61
CA PRO A 87 16.79 10.68 0.45
C PRO A 87 17.50 11.98 0.85
N VAL A 88 18.79 12.08 0.59
CA VAL A 88 19.59 13.30 0.84
C VAL A 88 20.31 13.69 -0.44
N VAL A 89 20.27 14.97 -0.76
CA VAL A 89 21.02 15.58 -1.86
C VAL A 89 21.79 16.78 -1.31
N VAL A 90 23.08 16.85 -1.60
CA VAL A 90 23.94 17.99 -1.28
C VAL A 90 24.41 18.58 -2.59
N THR A 91 24.12 19.85 -2.86
CA THR A 91 24.41 20.50 -4.14
C THR A 91 24.74 21.98 -3.99
N ASP A 92 25.54 22.50 -4.92
CA ASP A 92 25.78 23.94 -5.13
C ASP A 92 25.07 24.49 -6.36
N SER A 93 24.18 23.68 -7.00
CA SER A 93 23.43 24.06 -8.21
C SER A 93 21.95 24.31 -7.90
N LEU A 94 21.50 25.53 -8.23
CA LEU A 94 20.07 25.89 -8.17
C LEU A 94 19.23 25.15 -9.22
N GLU A 95 19.86 24.78 -10.34
CA GLU A 95 19.20 24.06 -11.42
C GLU A 95 18.84 22.63 -10.98
N ILE A 96 19.74 21.95 -10.28
CA ILE A 96 19.47 20.65 -9.68
C ILE A 96 18.29 20.76 -8.70
N ILE A 97 18.29 21.76 -7.81
CA ILE A 97 17.20 21.94 -6.82
C ILE A 97 15.84 22.02 -7.53
N ARG A 98 15.72 22.93 -8.52
CA ARG A 98 14.49 23.11 -9.29
C ARG A 98 14.10 21.84 -10.07
N GLY A 99 15.06 21.18 -10.69
CA GLY A 99 14.86 19.94 -11.44
C GLY A 99 14.35 18.80 -10.57
N LEU A 100 14.92 18.64 -9.35
CA LEU A 100 14.51 17.63 -8.41
C LEU A 100 13.11 17.91 -7.82
N ARG A 101 12.80 19.17 -7.52
CA ARG A 101 11.46 19.57 -7.05
C ARG A 101 10.40 19.40 -8.14
N ALA A 102 10.72 19.67 -9.39
CA ALA A 102 9.82 19.42 -10.51
C ALA A 102 9.61 17.92 -10.81
N ALA A 103 10.63 17.10 -10.55
CA ALA A 103 10.60 15.65 -10.81
C ALA A 103 10.13 14.80 -9.63
N GLN A 104 9.83 15.41 -8.46
CA GLN A 104 9.41 14.68 -7.28
C GLN A 104 8.01 14.06 -7.48
N GLY A 105 7.92 12.74 -7.16
CA GLY A 105 6.64 12.03 -7.03
C GLY A 105 6.19 11.99 -5.56
N ASP A 106 5.81 10.81 -5.09
CA ASP A 106 5.39 10.58 -3.68
C ASP A 106 6.51 10.76 -2.64
N ARG A 107 7.73 11.09 -3.06
CA ARG A 107 8.91 11.23 -2.21
C ARG A 107 9.66 12.51 -2.56
N ALA A 108 9.94 13.32 -1.53
CA ALA A 108 10.82 14.48 -1.65
C ALA A 108 12.18 14.16 -1.00
N PRO A 109 13.32 14.48 -1.64
CA PRO A 109 14.62 14.42 -1.00
C PRO A 109 14.81 15.60 -0.05
N PHE A 110 15.58 15.43 1.01
CA PHE A 110 16.15 16.54 1.76
C PHE A 110 17.29 17.14 0.94
N ILE A 111 17.19 18.41 0.58
CA ILE A 111 18.19 19.11 -0.24
C ILE A 111 18.93 20.10 0.63
N LEU A 112 20.23 19.87 0.81
CA LEU A 112 21.16 20.81 1.42
C LEU A 112 21.88 21.59 0.31
N TYR A 113 21.62 22.88 0.25
CA TYR A 113 22.26 23.78 -0.71
C TYR A 113 23.53 24.37 -0.11
N ILE A 114 24.64 24.36 -0.89
CA ILE A 114 25.90 25.01 -0.54
C ILE A 114 26.02 26.31 -1.34
N ALA A 115 25.82 27.44 -0.66
CA ALA A 115 25.93 28.77 -1.26
C ALA A 115 27.40 29.18 -1.41
N GLU A 116 27.77 29.82 -2.51
CA GLU A 116 29.14 30.30 -2.77
C GLU A 116 29.54 31.41 -1.80
N LEU A 117 28.62 32.35 -1.54
CA LEU A 117 28.80 33.45 -0.59
C LEU A 117 28.00 33.18 0.70
N ASP A 118 28.59 33.58 1.82
CA ASP A 118 27.93 33.46 3.14
C ASP A 118 26.93 34.60 3.43
N GLU A 119 26.61 35.40 2.41
CA GLU A 119 25.66 36.51 2.49
C GLU A 119 24.21 36.04 2.41
N GLY A 120 23.34 36.70 3.19
CA GLY A 120 21.94 36.29 3.38
C GLY A 120 21.12 36.16 2.11
N SER A 121 21.41 36.97 1.08
CA SER A 121 20.68 36.96 -0.20
C SER A 121 20.84 35.66 -1.00
N GLU A 122 22.01 35.04 -0.99
CA GLU A 122 22.23 33.81 -1.74
C GLU A 122 21.64 32.56 -1.07
N ARG A 123 21.67 32.56 0.27
CA ARG A 123 20.96 31.55 1.07
C ARG A 123 19.44 31.61 0.84
N GLU A 124 18.86 32.81 0.77
CA GLU A 124 17.45 33.01 0.47
C GLU A 124 17.09 32.46 -0.91
N VAL A 125 17.93 32.68 -1.94
CA VAL A 125 17.74 32.16 -3.29
C VAL A 125 17.69 30.64 -3.29
N GLY A 126 18.57 29.95 -2.54
CA GLY A 126 18.57 28.51 -2.41
C GLY A 126 17.27 27.98 -1.78
N LEU A 127 16.83 28.60 -0.68
CA LEU A 127 15.56 28.24 -0.02
C LEU A 127 14.35 28.50 -0.90
N VAL A 128 14.29 29.63 -1.59
CA VAL A 128 13.21 29.95 -2.54
C VAL A 128 13.22 28.98 -3.73
N ALA A 129 14.40 28.51 -4.16
CA ALA A 129 14.50 27.49 -5.19
C ALA A 129 13.98 26.11 -4.73
N GLY A 130 13.82 25.90 -3.41
CA GLY A 130 13.27 24.69 -2.83
C GLY A 130 14.26 23.85 -2.02
N ALA A 131 15.42 24.35 -1.64
CA ALA A 131 16.31 23.69 -0.68
C ALA A 131 15.64 23.64 0.70
N ASP A 132 15.87 22.55 1.45
CA ASP A 132 15.36 22.40 2.82
C ASP A 132 16.28 23.09 3.84
N ASP A 133 17.57 23.22 3.50
CA ASP A 133 18.56 23.94 4.30
C ASP A 133 19.67 24.50 3.41
N CYS A 134 20.34 25.54 3.88
CA CYS A 134 21.41 26.23 3.17
C CYS A 134 22.61 26.48 4.10
N ILE A 135 23.81 26.31 3.53
CA ILE A 135 25.08 26.62 4.21
C ILE A 135 26.04 27.33 3.27
N GLY A 136 26.82 28.26 3.77
CA GLY A 136 27.89 28.90 3.00
C GLY A 136 29.06 27.94 2.75
N ARG A 137 29.68 28.02 1.59
CA ARG A 137 30.83 27.22 1.20
C ARG A 137 32.03 27.35 2.15
N ARG A 138 32.17 28.52 2.78
CA ARG A 138 33.26 28.83 3.73
C ARG A 138 32.88 28.61 5.20
N SER A 139 31.68 28.05 5.44
CA SER A 139 31.26 27.74 6.81
C SER A 139 32.19 26.73 7.48
N PRO A 140 32.34 26.81 8.81
CA PRO A 140 33.17 25.84 9.53
C PRO A 140 32.74 24.39 9.31
N GLU A 141 33.73 23.48 9.28
CA GLU A 141 33.48 22.03 9.05
C GLU A 141 32.47 21.44 10.04
N ASN A 142 32.51 21.90 11.32
CA ASN A 142 31.57 21.44 12.34
C ASN A 142 30.10 21.87 12.04
N GLU A 143 29.90 23.03 11.41
CA GLU A 143 28.56 23.45 10.98
C GLU A 143 28.05 22.58 9.83
N LEU A 144 28.87 22.38 8.80
CA LEU A 144 28.53 21.51 7.66
C LEU A 144 28.24 20.09 8.15
N ARG A 145 29.06 19.55 9.03
CA ARG A 145 28.85 18.25 9.66
C ARG A 145 27.53 18.16 10.44
N ALA A 146 27.19 19.21 11.17
CA ALA A 146 25.95 19.27 11.93
C ALA A 146 24.71 19.26 11.02
N ARG A 147 24.74 19.99 9.88
CA ARG A 147 23.64 20.05 8.91
C ARG A 147 23.50 18.73 8.13
N VAL A 148 24.58 18.13 7.68
CA VAL A 148 24.58 16.80 7.07
C VAL A 148 24.04 15.76 8.05
N GLY A 149 24.42 15.85 9.33
CA GLY A 149 23.87 15.02 10.39
C GLY A 149 22.37 15.22 10.63
N ALA A 150 21.87 16.45 10.47
CA ALA A 150 20.45 16.73 10.52
C ALA A 150 19.70 16.12 9.33
N ALA A 151 20.21 16.31 8.11
CA ALA A 151 19.67 15.70 6.90
C ALA A 151 19.58 14.16 6.99
N ARG A 152 20.65 13.52 7.49
CA ARG A 152 20.66 12.08 7.77
C ARG A 152 19.53 11.68 8.72
N ARG A 153 19.39 12.35 9.87
CA ARG A 153 18.35 12.02 10.85
C ARG A 153 16.95 12.15 10.27
N ILE A 154 16.69 13.17 9.46
CA ILE A 154 15.40 13.35 8.78
C ILE A 154 15.14 12.20 7.83
N ALA A 155 16.10 11.83 6.98
CA ALA A 155 15.98 10.71 6.04
C ALA A 155 15.74 9.37 6.76
N GLU A 156 16.42 9.12 7.87
CA GLU A 156 16.24 7.93 8.69
C GLU A 156 14.84 7.88 9.34
N LEU A 157 14.37 9.00 9.89
CA LEU A 157 13.04 9.10 10.49
C LEU A 157 11.93 8.88 9.44
N GLU A 158 12.06 9.47 8.26
CA GLU A 158 11.12 9.24 7.16
C GLU A 158 11.10 7.77 6.73
N ALA A 159 12.26 7.12 6.65
CA ALA A 159 12.34 5.70 6.32
C ALA A 159 11.62 4.83 7.36
N VAL A 160 11.85 5.09 8.65
CA VAL A 160 11.17 4.37 9.75
C VAL A 160 9.67 4.62 9.75
N LEU A 161 9.24 5.88 9.60
CA LEU A 161 7.83 6.25 9.54
C LEU A 161 7.12 5.53 8.38
N ARG A 162 7.74 5.51 7.21
CA ARG A 162 7.20 4.80 6.03
C ARG A 162 7.04 3.30 6.28
N ILE A 163 8.03 2.68 6.91
CA ILE A 163 7.94 1.26 7.27
C ILE A 163 6.80 1.03 8.27
N ALA A 164 6.70 1.86 9.30
CA ALA A 164 5.64 1.77 10.30
C ALA A 164 4.24 1.94 9.67
N LEU A 165 4.09 2.86 8.71
CA LEU A 165 2.85 3.05 7.97
C LEU A 165 2.51 1.84 7.09
N ILE A 166 3.49 1.25 6.40
CA ILE A 166 3.29 0.03 5.60
C ILE A 166 2.87 -1.14 6.51
N GLU A 167 3.53 -1.32 7.64
CA GLU A 167 3.17 -2.37 8.61
C GLU A 167 1.78 -2.13 9.22
N ASN A 168 1.45 -0.89 9.56
CA ASN A 168 0.11 -0.55 10.06
C ASN A 168 -0.98 -0.83 9.01
N ARG A 169 -0.76 -0.46 7.74
CA ARG A 169 -1.66 -0.83 6.64
C ARG A 169 -1.82 -2.34 6.49
N LYS A 170 -0.74 -3.11 6.66
CA LYS A 170 -0.83 -4.58 6.68
C LYS A 170 -1.66 -5.11 7.85
N LEU A 171 -1.77 -4.38 8.96
CA LEU A 171 -2.60 -4.74 10.12
C LEU A 171 -4.06 -4.32 9.94
N SER A 172 -4.38 -3.45 9.00
CA SER A 172 -5.74 -2.97 8.77
C SER A 172 -6.69 -4.13 8.42
N THR A 173 -7.76 -4.22 9.17
CA THR A 173 -8.87 -5.15 8.90
C THR A 173 -9.87 -4.59 7.90
N THR A 174 -9.72 -3.32 7.54
CA THR A 174 -10.61 -2.58 6.65
C THR A 174 -9.84 -2.13 5.40
N ASP A 175 -10.45 -2.19 4.24
CA ASP A 175 -9.91 -1.62 3.00
C ASP A 175 -9.99 -0.10 3.04
N ASP A 176 -8.86 0.57 2.82
CA ASP A 176 -8.73 2.02 3.00
C ASP A 176 -9.61 2.82 2.04
N LEU A 177 -9.86 2.31 0.83
CA LEU A 177 -10.67 2.97 -0.18
C LEU A 177 -12.15 2.75 0.04
N THR A 178 -12.56 1.48 0.13
CA THR A 178 -13.98 1.10 0.07
C THR A 178 -14.63 0.97 1.44
N ARG A 179 -13.83 0.97 2.52
CA ARG A 179 -14.28 0.81 3.92
C ARG A 179 -15.00 -0.50 4.23
N VAL A 180 -15.00 -1.46 3.31
CA VAL A 180 -15.37 -2.85 3.60
C VAL A 180 -14.19 -3.60 4.23
N ALA A 181 -14.37 -4.85 4.60
CA ALA A 181 -13.25 -5.65 5.13
C ALA A 181 -12.13 -5.79 4.09
N SER A 182 -10.90 -5.84 4.57
CA SER A 182 -9.72 -6.00 3.71
C SER A 182 -9.52 -7.46 3.28
N ARG A 183 -8.73 -7.67 2.22
CA ARG A 183 -8.26 -9.01 1.81
C ARG A 183 -7.64 -9.78 2.99
N ARG A 184 -6.89 -9.08 3.85
CA ARG A 184 -6.27 -9.70 5.02
C ARG A 184 -7.31 -10.15 6.04
N PHE A 185 -8.34 -9.32 6.29
CA PHE A 185 -9.44 -9.73 7.15
C PHE A 185 -10.10 -11.00 6.59
N PHE A 186 -10.41 -11.01 5.30
CA PHE A 186 -11.00 -12.17 4.62
C PHE A 186 -10.14 -13.43 4.80
N SER A 187 -8.87 -13.37 4.47
CA SER A 187 -7.95 -14.54 4.57
C SER A 187 -7.83 -15.08 5.99
N LYS A 188 -7.98 -14.24 7.01
CA LYS A 188 -7.91 -14.63 8.42
C LYS A 188 -9.25 -15.12 8.97
N HIS A 189 -10.35 -14.51 8.57
CA HIS A 189 -11.66 -14.72 9.18
C HIS A 189 -12.54 -15.73 8.43
N PHE A 190 -12.44 -15.82 7.11
CA PHE A 190 -13.22 -16.78 6.35
C PHE A 190 -12.96 -18.24 6.77
N PRO A 191 -11.72 -18.72 6.94
CA PRO A 191 -11.47 -20.07 7.47
C PRO A 191 -12.10 -20.31 8.86
N ARG A 192 -12.10 -19.28 9.71
CA ARG A 192 -12.72 -19.35 11.04
C ARG A 192 -14.24 -19.45 10.99
N GLU A 193 -14.88 -18.78 10.03
CA GLU A 193 -16.32 -18.93 9.80
C GLU A 193 -16.65 -20.33 9.30
N VAL A 194 -15.82 -20.92 8.44
CA VAL A 194 -15.96 -22.32 8.00
C VAL A 194 -15.82 -23.27 9.19
N GLU A 195 -14.78 -23.11 10.03
CA GLU A 195 -14.58 -23.92 11.25
C GLU A 195 -15.75 -23.78 12.22
N ARG A 196 -16.28 -22.57 12.38
CA ARG A 196 -17.45 -22.31 13.22
C ARG A 196 -18.69 -23.00 12.68
N ALA A 197 -18.94 -22.86 11.38
CA ALA A 197 -20.07 -23.51 10.72
C ALA A 197 -19.98 -25.05 10.80
N ALA A 198 -18.79 -25.61 10.60
CA ALA A 198 -18.53 -27.05 10.75
C ALA A 198 -18.79 -27.54 12.17
N ARG A 199 -18.32 -26.81 13.19
CA ARG A 199 -18.51 -27.17 14.60
C ARG A 199 -19.97 -27.27 15.02
N TYR A 200 -20.79 -26.37 14.48
CA TYR A 200 -22.22 -26.31 14.84
C TYR A 200 -23.14 -26.92 13.81
N GLY A 201 -22.60 -27.52 12.74
CA GLY A 201 -23.39 -28.12 11.65
C GLY A 201 -24.27 -27.11 10.94
N ARG A 202 -23.82 -25.87 10.76
CA ARG A 202 -24.59 -24.77 10.16
C ARG A 202 -24.25 -24.59 8.68
N ALA A 203 -25.16 -23.95 7.98
CA ALA A 203 -24.95 -23.55 6.59
C ALA A 203 -23.91 -22.41 6.48
N LEU A 204 -23.23 -22.36 5.35
CA LEU A 204 -22.33 -21.27 5.01
C LEU A 204 -22.30 -21.11 3.48
N SER A 205 -22.35 -19.86 3.02
CA SER A 205 -22.22 -19.55 1.61
C SER A 205 -21.20 -18.44 1.37
N LEU A 206 -20.50 -18.54 0.24
CA LEU A 206 -19.51 -17.58 -0.24
C LEU A 206 -19.91 -17.12 -1.63
N ILE A 207 -19.95 -15.80 -1.84
CA ILE A 207 -20.14 -15.19 -3.16
C ILE A 207 -18.86 -14.42 -3.49
N LEU A 208 -18.23 -14.72 -4.61
CA LEU A 208 -17.23 -13.87 -5.23
C LEU A 208 -17.89 -13.00 -6.29
N CYS A 209 -17.52 -11.73 -6.37
CA CYS A 209 -18.05 -10.82 -7.37
C CYS A 209 -16.97 -9.91 -7.92
N ASP A 210 -17.16 -9.53 -9.18
CA ASP A 210 -16.22 -8.72 -9.93
C ASP A 210 -16.98 -7.71 -10.79
N ILE A 211 -16.49 -6.48 -10.85
CA ILE A 211 -17.12 -5.40 -11.61
C ILE A 211 -16.87 -5.61 -13.10
N ASP A 212 -17.94 -5.76 -13.86
CA ASP A 212 -17.85 -5.99 -15.29
C ASP A 212 -17.21 -4.79 -16.02
N PHE A 213 -16.24 -5.06 -16.88
CA PHE A 213 -15.56 -4.05 -17.70
C PHE A 213 -14.91 -2.90 -16.90
N PHE A 214 -14.45 -3.15 -15.68
CA PHE A 214 -13.86 -2.13 -14.81
C PHE A 214 -12.65 -1.43 -15.46
N LYS A 215 -11.88 -2.13 -16.27
CA LYS A 215 -10.80 -1.52 -17.06
C LYS A 215 -11.29 -0.37 -17.95
N ASN A 216 -12.44 -0.55 -18.61
CA ASN A 216 -13.02 0.51 -19.47
C ASN A 216 -13.41 1.75 -18.65
N VAL A 217 -13.82 1.56 -17.39
CA VAL A 217 -14.09 2.69 -16.49
C VAL A 217 -12.80 3.46 -16.22
N ASN A 218 -11.72 2.76 -15.89
CA ASN A 218 -10.41 3.39 -15.66
C ASN A 218 -9.88 4.08 -16.93
N ASP A 219 -10.02 3.44 -18.08
CA ASP A 219 -9.55 3.99 -19.36
C ASP A 219 -10.35 5.26 -19.76
N THR A 220 -11.63 5.35 -19.36
CA THR A 220 -12.52 6.48 -19.71
C THR A 220 -12.51 7.61 -18.68
N ALA A 221 -12.53 7.27 -17.38
CA ALA A 221 -12.69 8.23 -16.28
C ALA A 221 -11.42 8.38 -15.41
N GLY A 222 -10.32 7.70 -15.80
CA GLY A 222 -9.09 7.63 -15.01
C GLY A 222 -9.24 6.83 -13.72
N HIS A 223 -8.13 6.63 -13.02
CA HIS A 223 -8.13 5.88 -11.75
C HIS A 223 -9.03 6.51 -10.67
N ALA A 224 -9.11 7.84 -10.63
CA ALA A 224 -10.00 8.53 -9.69
C ALA A 224 -11.49 8.22 -9.95
N GLY A 225 -11.89 8.02 -11.21
CA GLY A 225 -13.24 7.57 -11.57
C GLY A 225 -13.48 6.12 -11.17
N GLY A 226 -12.50 5.25 -11.39
CA GLY A 226 -12.53 3.86 -10.92
C GLY A 226 -12.66 3.75 -9.41
N ASP A 227 -11.94 4.57 -8.65
CA ASP A 227 -12.02 4.62 -7.20
C ASP A 227 -13.42 5.01 -6.72
N GLN A 228 -14.08 5.98 -7.38
CA GLN A 228 -15.47 6.34 -7.07
C GLN A 228 -16.44 5.17 -7.29
N VAL A 229 -16.21 4.36 -8.33
CA VAL A 229 -17.00 3.14 -8.57
C VAL A 229 -16.79 2.13 -7.46
N LEU A 230 -15.54 1.85 -7.11
CA LEU A 230 -15.21 0.88 -6.05
C LEU A 230 -15.84 1.25 -4.70
N VAL A 231 -15.79 2.52 -4.32
CA VAL A 231 -16.43 3.03 -3.09
C VAL A 231 -17.94 2.80 -3.12
N GLN A 232 -18.60 3.21 -4.20
CA GLN A 232 -20.05 3.03 -4.34
C GLN A 232 -20.45 1.55 -4.42
N PHE A 233 -19.63 0.73 -5.09
CA PHE A 233 -19.87 -0.71 -5.21
C PHE A 233 -19.82 -1.40 -3.85
N GLY A 234 -18.77 -1.17 -3.06
CA GLY A 234 -18.66 -1.69 -1.71
C GLY A 234 -19.81 -1.26 -0.80
N ALA A 235 -20.20 0.02 -0.87
CA ALA A 235 -21.32 0.55 -0.10
C ALA A 235 -22.66 -0.08 -0.52
N ARG A 236 -22.89 -0.30 -1.82
CA ARG A 236 -24.10 -0.98 -2.32
C ARG A 236 -24.16 -2.43 -1.88
N LEU A 237 -23.05 -3.18 -1.95
CA LEU A 237 -23.02 -4.55 -1.45
C LEU A 237 -23.47 -4.60 0.02
N GLN A 238 -22.92 -3.72 0.87
CA GLN A 238 -23.27 -3.69 2.29
C GLN A 238 -24.75 -3.42 2.56
N GLN A 239 -25.45 -2.65 1.71
CA GLN A 239 -26.86 -2.32 1.89
C GLN A 239 -27.80 -3.53 1.80
N PHE A 240 -27.39 -4.58 1.07
CA PHE A 240 -28.19 -5.79 0.87
C PHE A 240 -27.88 -6.91 1.86
N LEU A 241 -26.91 -6.69 2.77
CA LEU A 241 -26.42 -7.67 3.72
C LEU A 241 -27.05 -7.50 5.10
N ARG A 242 -27.20 -8.59 5.83
CA ARG A 242 -27.68 -8.59 7.23
C ARG A 242 -26.60 -7.99 8.14
N ARG A 243 -26.91 -6.89 8.80
CA ARG A 243 -25.98 -6.21 9.69
C ARG A 243 -25.52 -7.13 10.83
N GLY A 244 -24.21 -7.16 11.08
CA GLY A 244 -23.59 -7.92 12.17
C GLY A 244 -23.51 -9.43 11.94
N ILE A 245 -24.00 -9.95 10.81
CA ILE A 245 -23.95 -11.37 10.44
C ILE A 245 -23.16 -11.55 9.16
N ASP A 246 -23.68 -10.94 8.06
CA ASP A 246 -23.03 -11.00 6.76
C ASP A 246 -21.94 -9.94 6.66
N TRP A 247 -20.92 -10.23 5.89
CA TRP A 247 -19.86 -9.26 5.66
C TRP A 247 -19.28 -9.36 4.26
N VAL A 248 -18.75 -8.22 3.79
CA VAL A 248 -18.12 -8.08 2.49
C VAL A 248 -16.67 -7.66 2.67
N ALA A 249 -15.79 -8.22 1.86
CA ALA A 249 -14.39 -7.86 1.78
C ALA A 249 -13.98 -7.54 0.34
N ARG A 250 -13.07 -6.60 0.19
CA ARG A 250 -12.37 -6.40 -1.08
C ARG A 250 -11.13 -7.28 -1.10
N ILE A 251 -11.05 -8.21 -2.07
CA ILE A 251 -10.01 -9.24 -2.15
C ILE A 251 -9.00 -9.01 -3.27
N GLY A 252 -9.34 -8.14 -4.22
CA GLY A 252 -8.50 -7.77 -5.36
C GLY A 252 -8.79 -6.34 -5.82
N GLY A 253 -8.31 -5.96 -6.99
CA GLY A 253 -8.54 -4.64 -7.58
C GLY A 253 -10.02 -4.28 -7.63
N GLU A 254 -10.79 -4.99 -8.45
CA GLU A 254 -12.25 -4.87 -8.61
C GLU A 254 -13.03 -6.07 -8.06
N GLU A 255 -12.35 -6.97 -7.34
CA GLU A 255 -12.92 -8.20 -6.82
C GLU A 255 -13.33 -8.07 -5.36
N PHE A 256 -14.54 -8.55 -5.06
CA PHE A 256 -15.10 -8.58 -3.71
C PHE A 256 -15.58 -9.98 -3.34
N ALA A 257 -15.53 -10.29 -2.06
CA ALA A 257 -16.09 -11.50 -1.47
C ALA A 257 -17.19 -11.14 -0.48
N VAL A 258 -18.34 -11.81 -0.58
CA VAL A 258 -19.43 -11.69 0.39
C VAL A 258 -19.56 -13.03 1.09
N VAL A 259 -19.46 -13.01 2.40
CA VAL A 259 -19.61 -14.18 3.26
C VAL A 259 -20.96 -14.13 3.95
N LEU A 260 -21.73 -15.21 3.82
CA LEU A 260 -23.09 -15.35 4.33
C LEU A 260 -23.13 -16.50 5.35
N PRO A 261 -22.78 -16.26 6.62
CA PRO A 261 -22.94 -17.25 7.69
C PRO A 261 -24.39 -17.69 7.86
N GLU A 262 -24.60 -18.93 8.26
CA GLU A 262 -25.93 -19.48 8.56
C GLU A 262 -26.95 -19.30 7.42
N THR A 263 -26.45 -19.31 6.17
CA THR A 263 -27.27 -19.10 4.97
C THR A 263 -27.14 -20.31 4.04
N PRO A 264 -28.19 -21.12 3.91
CA PRO A 264 -28.23 -22.26 2.98
C PRO A 264 -28.14 -21.81 1.52
N TYR A 265 -27.76 -22.74 0.64
CA TYR A 265 -27.50 -22.49 -0.76
C TYR A 265 -28.63 -21.71 -1.47
N GLU A 266 -29.90 -22.13 -1.32
CA GLU A 266 -31.04 -21.48 -2.00
C GLU A 266 -31.21 -20.01 -1.54
N GLN A 267 -31.11 -19.77 -0.23
CA GLN A 267 -31.21 -18.40 0.31
C GLN A 267 -30.02 -17.54 -0.14
N ALA A 268 -28.83 -18.13 -0.25
CA ALA A 268 -27.64 -17.43 -0.76
C ALA A 268 -27.77 -17.12 -2.26
N LEU A 269 -28.40 -18.00 -3.04
CA LEU A 269 -28.70 -17.76 -4.45
C LEU A 269 -29.66 -16.56 -4.62
N ASP A 270 -30.68 -16.48 -3.80
CA ASP A 270 -31.58 -15.33 -3.78
C ASP A 270 -30.88 -14.05 -3.34
N ALA A 271 -29.98 -14.13 -2.35
CA ALA A 271 -29.14 -13.01 -1.95
C ALA A 271 -28.24 -12.53 -3.09
N ALA A 272 -27.58 -13.46 -3.81
CA ALA A 272 -26.74 -13.14 -4.96
C ALA A 272 -27.54 -12.45 -6.09
N ARG A 273 -28.76 -12.93 -6.36
CA ARG A 273 -29.67 -12.31 -7.35
C ARG A 273 -30.07 -10.89 -6.93
N ARG A 274 -30.37 -10.67 -5.65
CA ARG A 274 -30.66 -9.32 -5.12
C ARG A 274 -29.45 -8.40 -5.24
N LEU A 275 -28.25 -8.88 -4.91
CA LEU A 275 -27.00 -8.13 -5.09
C LEU A 275 -26.82 -7.72 -6.55
N ARG A 276 -26.92 -8.67 -7.50
CA ARG A 276 -26.82 -8.39 -8.93
C ARG A 276 -27.80 -7.30 -9.37
N THR A 277 -29.08 -7.44 -9.01
CA THR A 277 -30.12 -6.47 -9.38
C THR A 277 -29.87 -5.12 -8.72
N GLY A 278 -29.45 -5.10 -7.46
CA GLY A 278 -29.16 -3.87 -6.73
C GLY A 278 -27.95 -3.11 -7.26
N ILE A 279 -26.94 -3.81 -7.76
CA ILE A 279 -25.77 -3.22 -8.41
C ILE A 279 -26.15 -2.64 -9.77
N GLY A 280 -26.78 -3.42 -10.66
CA GLY A 280 -27.12 -2.98 -12.01
C GLY A 280 -28.37 -2.10 -12.11
N GLY A 281 -29.19 -2.05 -11.06
CA GLY A 281 -30.48 -1.33 -11.08
C GLY A 281 -30.38 0.18 -10.85
N LYS A 282 -29.22 0.71 -10.51
CA LYS A 282 -29.00 2.15 -10.32
C LYS A 282 -27.66 2.57 -10.92
N PRO A 283 -27.61 3.64 -11.70
CA PRO A 283 -26.36 4.13 -12.25
C PRO A 283 -25.38 4.55 -11.15
N PHE A 284 -24.10 4.50 -11.45
CA PHE A 284 -23.02 4.98 -10.61
C PHE A 284 -22.70 6.43 -10.96
N ASN A 285 -22.45 7.25 -9.96
CA ASN A 285 -22.06 8.64 -10.18
C ASN A 285 -20.52 8.71 -10.27
N ILE A 286 -20.01 9.05 -11.45
CA ILE A 286 -18.57 9.19 -11.72
C ILE A 286 -18.37 10.60 -12.25
N GLN A 287 -17.65 11.46 -11.51
CA GLN A 287 -17.37 12.84 -11.95
C GLN A 287 -18.61 13.58 -12.44
N ASN A 288 -19.72 13.45 -11.69
CA ASN A 288 -21.04 14.04 -12.01
C ASN A 288 -21.74 13.44 -13.24
N LYS A 289 -21.26 12.33 -13.80
CA LYS A 289 -21.92 11.57 -14.86
C LYS A 289 -22.53 10.30 -14.31
N GLN A 290 -23.71 9.93 -14.80
CA GLN A 290 -24.37 8.68 -14.49
C GLN A 290 -23.90 7.58 -15.44
N VAL A 291 -23.30 6.50 -14.90
CA VAL A 291 -22.76 5.39 -15.69
C VAL A 291 -23.37 4.08 -15.21
N GLU A 292 -23.88 3.30 -16.14
CA GLU A 292 -24.38 1.95 -15.85
C GLU A 292 -23.20 1.00 -15.67
N ILE A 293 -23.19 0.31 -14.55
CA ILE A 293 -22.17 -0.67 -14.20
C ILE A 293 -22.86 -1.94 -13.73
N THR A 294 -22.40 -3.07 -14.22
CA THR A 294 -22.87 -4.38 -13.80
C THR A 294 -21.73 -5.16 -13.12
N ALA A 295 -22.07 -6.27 -12.53
CA ALA A 295 -21.11 -7.18 -11.93
C ALA A 295 -21.49 -8.65 -12.21
N SER A 296 -20.48 -9.48 -12.28
CA SER A 296 -20.60 -10.93 -12.35
C SER A 296 -20.40 -11.55 -10.97
N PHE A 297 -21.15 -12.59 -10.68
CA PHE A 297 -21.17 -13.25 -9.37
C PHE A 297 -20.97 -14.75 -9.50
N GLY A 298 -20.12 -15.32 -8.64
CA GLY A 298 -19.93 -16.76 -8.47
C GLY A 298 -20.28 -17.15 -7.05
N LEU A 299 -21.27 -18.02 -6.86
CA LEU A 299 -21.72 -18.50 -5.55
C LEU A 299 -21.29 -19.94 -5.32
N CYS A 300 -20.74 -20.18 -4.14
CA CYS A 300 -20.57 -21.51 -3.57
C CYS A 300 -21.32 -21.60 -2.25
N GLY A 301 -22.20 -22.58 -2.06
CA GLY A 301 -22.99 -22.73 -0.84
C GLY A 301 -22.98 -24.16 -0.31
N LEU A 302 -22.97 -24.28 1.02
CA LEU A 302 -23.12 -25.50 1.80
C LEU A 302 -24.32 -25.36 2.74
N ASP A 303 -25.29 -26.27 2.65
CA ASP A 303 -26.43 -26.28 3.59
C ASP A 303 -26.01 -26.76 4.98
N ARG A 304 -24.94 -27.53 5.03
CA ARG A 304 -24.28 -27.96 6.24
C ARG A 304 -22.78 -28.09 5.97
N VAL A 305 -21.94 -27.45 6.79
CA VAL A 305 -20.50 -27.61 6.67
C VAL A 305 -20.09 -28.89 7.38
N PRO A 306 -19.42 -29.84 6.70
CA PRO A 306 -19.00 -31.11 7.30
C PRO A 306 -17.92 -30.89 8.38
N ALA A 307 -17.96 -31.67 9.44
CA ALA A 307 -16.97 -31.61 10.51
C ALA A 307 -15.70 -32.38 10.13
N GLY A 308 -14.52 -31.85 10.54
CA GLY A 308 -13.24 -32.54 10.40
C GLY A 308 -12.49 -32.35 9.09
N GLU A 309 -13.06 -31.70 8.11
CA GLU A 309 -12.43 -31.46 6.81
C GLU A 309 -11.70 -30.11 6.76
N ARG A 310 -10.37 -30.15 6.65
CA ARG A 310 -9.50 -28.94 6.74
C ARG A 310 -9.45 -28.10 5.45
N LYS A 311 -9.82 -28.67 4.31
CA LYS A 311 -9.68 -28.02 2.99
C LYS A 311 -10.95 -27.32 2.49
N ILE A 312 -12.00 -27.26 3.29
CA ILE A 312 -13.27 -26.65 2.91
C ILE A 312 -13.10 -25.18 2.51
N PRO A 313 -12.34 -24.33 3.22
CA PRO A 313 -12.19 -22.93 2.83
C PRO A 313 -11.62 -22.76 1.42
N GLU A 314 -10.55 -23.50 1.10
CA GLU A 314 -9.90 -23.48 -0.22
C GLU A 314 -10.82 -24.04 -1.30
N HIS A 315 -11.58 -25.09 -0.99
CA HIS A 315 -12.53 -25.69 -1.92
C HIS A 315 -13.70 -24.74 -2.21
N MET A 316 -14.29 -24.12 -1.21
CA MET A 316 -15.34 -23.11 -1.41
C MET A 316 -14.85 -21.94 -2.26
N LEU A 317 -13.63 -21.45 -2.02
CA LEU A 317 -13.01 -20.39 -2.81
C LEU A 317 -12.87 -20.81 -4.27
N LYS A 318 -12.31 -22.00 -4.53
CA LYS A 318 -12.10 -22.53 -5.87
C LYS A 318 -13.43 -22.66 -6.63
N VAL A 319 -14.44 -23.22 -5.99
CA VAL A 319 -15.76 -23.42 -6.63
C VAL A 319 -16.46 -22.08 -6.90
N ALA A 320 -16.37 -21.12 -5.99
CA ALA A 320 -16.92 -19.79 -6.21
C ALA A 320 -16.18 -19.04 -7.33
N ASP A 321 -14.86 -19.19 -7.44
CA ASP A 321 -14.04 -18.61 -8.51
C ASP A 321 -14.39 -19.23 -9.88
N GLU A 322 -14.49 -20.55 -9.98
CA GLU A 322 -14.95 -21.25 -11.18
C GLU A 322 -16.35 -20.78 -11.61
N ALA A 323 -17.27 -20.60 -10.67
CA ALA A 323 -18.62 -20.07 -10.93
C ALA A 323 -18.57 -18.61 -11.41
N LEU A 324 -17.72 -17.76 -10.81
CA LEU A 324 -17.52 -16.38 -11.25
C LEU A 324 -16.94 -16.33 -12.67
N TYR A 325 -15.96 -17.18 -12.96
CA TYR A 325 -15.39 -17.31 -14.29
C TYR A 325 -16.47 -17.67 -15.33
N GLN A 326 -17.34 -18.65 -15.02
CA GLN A 326 -18.47 -19.01 -15.88
C GLN A 326 -19.42 -17.82 -16.09
N SER A 327 -19.73 -17.05 -15.04
CA SER A 327 -20.55 -15.85 -15.16
C SER A 327 -19.97 -14.84 -16.14
N LYS A 328 -18.65 -14.59 -16.07
CA LYS A 328 -17.94 -13.69 -16.98
C LYS A 328 -17.98 -14.17 -18.43
N HIS A 329 -17.80 -15.46 -18.68
CA HIS A 329 -17.77 -16.03 -20.02
C HIS A 329 -19.16 -16.24 -20.64
N ALA A 330 -20.18 -16.42 -19.83
CA ALA A 330 -21.55 -16.58 -20.32
C ALA A 330 -22.26 -15.25 -20.63
N GLY A 331 -21.54 -14.10 -20.67
CA GLY A 331 -22.05 -12.78 -21.05
C GLY A 331 -22.18 -11.79 -19.91
N ARG A 332 -21.55 -12.05 -18.77
CA ARG A 332 -21.51 -11.13 -17.59
C ARG A 332 -22.88 -10.82 -16.99
N ASN A 333 -22.93 -9.86 -16.05
CA ASN A 333 -24.15 -9.40 -15.36
C ASN A 333 -25.06 -10.55 -14.93
N ARG A 334 -24.51 -11.57 -14.30
CA ARG A 334 -25.23 -12.77 -13.87
C ARG A 334 -24.66 -13.42 -12.63
N VAL A 335 -25.42 -14.35 -12.11
CA VAL A 335 -25.03 -15.23 -11.01
C VAL A 335 -24.89 -16.64 -11.56
N THR A 336 -23.73 -17.24 -11.37
CA THR A 336 -23.54 -18.69 -11.49
C THR A 336 -23.36 -19.25 -10.09
N ALA A 337 -24.02 -20.36 -9.79
CA ALA A 337 -24.06 -20.89 -8.44
C ALA A 337 -23.79 -22.40 -8.45
N THR A 338 -23.00 -22.86 -7.51
CA THR A 338 -22.69 -24.27 -7.29
C THR A 338 -22.96 -24.64 -5.84
N LYS A 339 -23.79 -25.65 -5.64
CA LYS A 339 -24.00 -26.26 -4.35
C LYS A 339 -22.93 -27.31 -4.10
N LEU A 340 -22.16 -27.13 -3.02
CA LEU A 340 -21.30 -28.19 -2.55
C LEU A 340 -22.14 -29.24 -1.80
N THR A 341 -21.92 -30.49 -2.11
CA THR A 341 -22.53 -31.64 -1.41
C THR A 341 -21.48 -32.36 -0.59
N ASP A 342 -21.88 -33.03 0.47
CA ASP A 342 -20.99 -33.81 1.36
C ASP A 342 -20.19 -34.90 0.64
N ASP A 343 -20.54 -35.24 -0.61
CA ASP A 343 -19.94 -36.33 -1.41
C ASP A 343 -18.75 -35.90 -2.29
N ALA A 344 -18.33 -34.62 -2.23
CA ALA A 344 -17.16 -34.14 -2.98
C ALA A 344 -15.85 -34.56 -2.28
N ARG A 345 -15.54 -35.88 -2.32
CA ARG A 345 -14.25 -36.46 -1.94
C ARG A 345 -13.23 -36.34 -3.07
#